data_127fcbc341271c82719d10660b5d996f
#
_entry.id   127fcbc341271c82719d10660b5d996f
#
_cell.length_a   1.000
_cell.length_b   1.000
_cell.length_c   1.000
_cell.angle_alpha   90.00
_cell.angle_beta   90.00
_cell.angle_gamma   90.00
#
_symmetry.space_group_name_H-M   'P 1'
#
loop_
_entity.id
_entity.type
_entity.pdbx_description
1 polymer ?
#
loop_
_entity_poly.entity_id
_entity_poly.type
_entity_poly.pdbx_seq_one_letter_code
_entity_poly.pdbx_strand_id
1 'polypeptide(L)'
;RYVIGEVSAADGSIRHLVDEQTKTFIYYYNNYRYDLDDGKELLWISERDGWRHLYLIDGTSGQVKRQVTKGEWVLRQVDYVDETNRVVYFTASGFNKGEDPYNLHYCRINLDGTGFTDMTPENGNHRVTFSADRSYFTDVYSRPDLPPVSQLKRTSDVSVVAGLQRCDVSALQAEGWQMPEVFCAKGRDGQTDIWGNIYPVSYTHLTL
;
A
#
# COMPACT_ATOMS: atom_id res chain seq x y z
N ARG A 1 -19.17 9.74 11.59
CA ARG A 1 -19.99 9.02 10.61
C ARG A 1 -19.70 9.55 9.21
N TYR A 2 -19.55 8.66 8.23
CA TYR A 2 -19.38 8.99 6.82
C TYR A 2 -20.40 8.16 5.99
N VAL A 3 -21.17 8.83 5.15
CA VAL A 3 -22.25 8.20 4.38
C VAL A 3 -22.07 8.51 2.90
N ILE A 4 -22.19 7.48 2.06
CA ILE A 4 -22.41 7.64 0.62
C ILE A 4 -23.87 7.30 0.35
N GLY A 5 -24.60 8.29 -0.16
CA GLY A 5 -25.98 8.14 -0.57
C GLY A 5 -26.10 8.13 -2.09
N GLU A 6 -27.06 7.35 -2.59
CA GLU A 6 -27.55 7.41 -3.95
C GLU A 6 -28.92 8.08 -3.97
N VAL A 7 -29.10 8.99 -4.90
CA VAL A 7 -30.38 9.70 -5.09
C VAL A 7 -30.99 9.25 -6.40
N SER A 8 -32.23 8.76 -6.36
CA SER A 8 -33.02 8.40 -7.54
C SER A 8 -33.39 9.67 -8.34
N ALA A 9 -33.01 9.73 -9.60
CA ALA A 9 -33.43 10.83 -10.47
C ALA A 9 -34.94 10.81 -10.83
N ALA A 10 -35.59 9.66 -10.62
CA ALA A 10 -37.02 9.49 -10.96
C ALA A 10 -37.94 10.08 -9.90
N ASP A 11 -37.61 9.95 -8.63
CA ASP A 11 -38.48 10.29 -7.51
C ASP A 11 -37.79 11.01 -6.35
N GLY A 12 -36.50 11.24 -6.44
CA GLY A 12 -35.69 11.92 -5.39
C GLY A 12 -35.47 11.07 -4.14
N SER A 13 -35.82 9.78 -4.15
CA SER A 13 -35.57 8.89 -3.01
C SER A 13 -34.07 8.72 -2.77
N ILE A 14 -33.69 8.60 -1.49
CA ILE A 14 -32.31 8.47 -1.06
C ILE A 14 -32.12 7.10 -0.40
N ARG A 15 -31.09 6.37 -0.82
CA ARG A 15 -30.61 5.18 -0.13
C ARG A 15 -29.15 5.30 0.23
N HIS A 16 -28.72 4.67 1.33
CA HIS A 16 -27.33 4.65 1.73
C HIS A 16 -26.62 3.44 1.09
N LEU A 17 -25.57 3.69 0.31
CA LEU A 17 -24.69 2.64 -0.21
C LEU A 17 -23.60 2.27 0.78
N VAL A 18 -23.07 3.26 1.51
CA VAL A 18 -22.08 3.07 2.55
C VAL A 18 -22.49 3.90 3.75
N ASP A 19 -22.40 3.31 4.93
CA ASP A 19 -22.59 3.99 6.21
C ASP A 19 -21.46 3.57 7.16
N GLU A 20 -20.41 4.37 7.23
CA GLU A 20 -19.27 4.14 8.09
C GLU A 20 -19.46 4.83 9.44
N GLN A 21 -19.37 4.05 10.49
CA GLN A 21 -19.41 4.53 11.86
C GLN A 21 -18.20 3.98 12.63
N THR A 22 -17.50 4.84 13.34
CA THR A 22 -16.40 4.46 14.22
C THR A 22 -16.47 5.26 15.52
N LYS A 23 -15.86 4.72 16.55
CA LYS A 23 -15.64 5.43 17.84
C LYS A 23 -14.46 6.38 17.76
N THR A 24 -13.64 6.26 16.74
CA THR A 24 -12.46 7.07 16.49
C THR A 24 -12.71 8.03 15.33
N PHE A 25 -11.65 8.60 14.75
CA PHE A 25 -11.75 9.51 13.62
C PHE A 25 -11.83 8.73 12.29
N ILE A 26 -12.66 9.21 11.35
CA ILE A 26 -12.68 8.73 9.96
C ILE A 26 -11.89 9.72 9.11
N TYR A 27 -10.80 9.27 8.49
CA TYR A 27 -10.00 10.09 7.59
C TYR A 27 -10.63 10.15 6.20
N TYR A 28 -11.61 11.04 6.03
CA TYR A 28 -12.46 11.10 4.85
C TYR A 28 -11.77 11.61 3.57
N TYR A 29 -10.62 12.27 3.65
CA TYR A 29 -9.87 12.72 2.48
C TYR A 29 -9.15 11.57 1.73
N ASN A 30 -8.98 10.43 2.35
CA ASN A 30 -8.29 9.27 1.79
C ASN A 30 -9.23 8.10 1.50
N ASN A 31 -10.48 8.40 1.20
CA ASN A 31 -11.46 7.39 0.83
C ASN A 31 -11.28 6.99 -0.63
N TYR A 32 -11.49 5.72 -0.91
CA TYR A 32 -11.47 5.17 -2.25
C TYR A 32 -12.80 4.51 -2.55
N ARG A 33 -13.38 4.90 -3.67
CA ARG A 33 -14.56 4.29 -4.24
C ARG A 33 -14.29 3.93 -5.70
N TYR A 34 -14.72 2.74 -6.10
CA TYR A 34 -14.68 2.31 -7.48
C TYR A 34 -15.94 1.48 -7.79
N ASP A 35 -16.71 1.92 -8.76
CA ASP A 35 -17.95 1.25 -9.19
C ASP A 35 -17.60 0.19 -10.23
N LEU A 36 -18.07 -1.06 -10.02
CA LEU A 36 -17.93 -2.22 -10.88
C LEU A 36 -19.28 -2.57 -11.51
N ASP A 37 -19.25 -3.16 -12.71
CA ASP A 37 -20.44 -3.68 -13.39
C ASP A 37 -21.61 -2.68 -13.41
N ASP A 38 -21.38 -1.45 -13.86
CA ASP A 38 -22.38 -0.38 -13.87
C ASP A 38 -23.00 -0.11 -12.48
N GLY A 39 -22.21 -0.14 -11.43
CA GLY A 39 -22.62 0.15 -10.07
C GLY A 39 -23.35 -1.02 -9.37
N LYS A 40 -23.34 -2.24 -9.94
CA LYS A 40 -23.86 -3.42 -9.26
C LYS A 40 -22.98 -3.84 -8.08
N GLU A 41 -21.71 -3.50 -8.13
CA GLU A 41 -20.77 -3.70 -7.05
C GLU A 41 -19.95 -2.42 -6.84
N LEU A 42 -19.48 -2.25 -5.63
CA LEU A 42 -18.69 -1.10 -5.22
C LEU A 42 -17.47 -1.58 -4.43
N LEU A 43 -16.26 -1.18 -4.87
CA LEU A 43 -15.06 -1.30 -4.04
C LEU A 43 -14.96 -0.09 -3.12
N TRP A 44 -14.77 -0.37 -1.85
CA TRP A 44 -14.70 0.63 -0.79
C TRP A 44 -13.56 0.34 0.18
N ILE A 45 -12.79 1.36 0.53
CA ILE A 45 -11.78 1.25 1.59
C ILE A 45 -12.41 1.66 2.92
N SER A 46 -12.24 0.80 3.94
CA SER A 46 -12.78 1.00 5.28
C SER A 46 -11.78 0.56 6.36
N GLU A 47 -11.86 1.21 7.50
CA GLU A 47 -11.10 0.87 8.71
C GLU A 47 -11.97 0.19 9.78
N ARG A 48 -13.09 -0.41 9.37
CA ARG A 48 -14.12 -0.98 10.26
C ARG A 48 -13.66 -2.14 11.13
N ASP A 49 -12.59 -2.83 10.72
CA ASP A 49 -11.97 -3.94 11.48
C ASP A 49 -10.72 -3.52 12.28
N GLY A 50 -10.43 -2.21 12.31
CA GLY A 50 -9.26 -1.66 12.99
C GLY A 50 -8.05 -1.42 12.08
N TRP A 51 -8.08 -1.91 10.84
CA TRP A 51 -7.07 -1.74 9.82
C TRP A 51 -7.68 -1.20 8.52
N ARG A 52 -6.89 -0.55 7.70
CA ARG A 52 -7.36 0.01 6.44
C ARG A 52 -7.34 -1.04 5.34
N HIS A 53 -8.54 -1.52 4.97
CA HIS A 53 -8.73 -2.62 4.04
C HIS A 53 -9.78 -2.33 2.96
N LEU A 54 -9.74 -3.15 1.89
CA LEU A 54 -10.66 -3.08 0.76
C LEU A 54 -11.84 -4.02 1.00
N TYR A 55 -13.04 -3.52 0.74
CA TYR A 55 -14.30 -4.22 0.84
C TYR A 55 -15.04 -4.18 -0.48
N LEU A 56 -15.70 -5.29 -0.83
CA LEU A 56 -16.65 -5.38 -1.93
C LEU A 56 -18.05 -5.25 -1.38
N ILE A 57 -18.81 -4.28 -1.86
CA ILE A 57 -20.15 -3.94 -1.43
C ILE A 57 -21.12 -4.22 -2.58
N ASP A 58 -22.30 -4.74 -2.27
CA ASP A 58 -23.40 -4.88 -3.20
C ASP A 58 -23.99 -3.50 -3.51
N GLY A 59 -23.91 -3.07 -4.75
CA GLY A 59 -24.34 -1.75 -5.18
C GLY A 59 -25.84 -1.54 -5.12
N THR A 60 -26.65 -2.61 -5.03
CA THR A 60 -28.11 -2.54 -4.90
C THR A 60 -28.56 -2.43 -3.45
N SER A 61 -28.00 -3.26 -2.57
CA SER A 61 -28.42 -3.35 -1.16
C SER A 61 -27.56 -2.52 -0.21
N GLY A 62 -26.34 -2.11 -0.61
CA GLY A 62 -25.35 -1.50 0.27
C GLY A 62 -24.72 -2.48 1.26
N GLN A 63 -24.99 -3.78 1.14
CA GLN A 63 -24.44 -4.79 2.03
C GLN A 63 -23.01 -5.16 1.65
N VAL A 64 -22.16 -5.39 2.65
CA VAL A 64 -20.81 -5.91 2.42
C VAL A 64 -20.92 -7.34 1.92
N LYS A 65 -20.53 -7.55 0.66
CA LYS A 65 -20.43 -8.90 0.06
C LYS A 65 -19.19 -9.63 0.60
N ARG A 66 -18.08 -8.87 0.77
CA ARG A 66 -16.80 -9.46 1.14
C ARG A 66 -15.81 -8.40 1.62
N GLN A 67 -14.97 -8.79 2.58
CA GLN A 67 -13.71 -8.13 2.85
C GLN A 67 -12.64 -8.72 1.90
N VAL A 68 -12.11 -7.90 0.98
CA VAL A 68 -11.18 -8.35 -0.06
C VAL A 68 -9.76 -8.49 0.50
N THR A 69 -9.30 -7.50 1.26
CA THR A 69 -8.01 -7.55 1.96
C THR A 69 -8.22 -7.61 3.47
N LYS A 70 -7.34 -8.29 4.19
CA LYS A 70 -7.44 -8.47 5.64
C LYS A 70 -6.07 -8.71 6.28
N GLY A 71 -5.95 -8.42 7.57
CA GLY A 71 -4.72 -8.65 8.35
C GLY A 71 -4.33 -7.42 9.16
N GLU A 72 -3.24 -7.54 9.93
CA GLU A 72 -2.70 -6.45 10.74
C GLU A 72 -1.71 -5.60 9.93
N TRP A 73 -2.22 -4.96 8.87
CA TRP A 73 -1.43 -4.15 7.95
C TRP A 73 -2.33 -3.14 7.22
N VAL A 74 -1.73 -2.22 6.47
CA VAL A 74 -2.44 -1.09 5.86
C VAL A 74 -2.38 -1.17 4.33
N LEU A 75 -3.54 -1.21 3.67
CA LEU A 75 -3.68 -0.90 2.26
C LEU A 75 -3.52 0.62 2.09
N ARG A 76 -2.51 1.05 1.34
CA ARG A 76 -2.20 2.47 1.16
C ARG A 76 -3.00 3.10 0.05
N GLN A 77 -2.96 2.51 -1.14
CA GLN A 77 -3.61 3.03 -2.33
C GLN A 77 -3.99 1.89 -3.27
N VAL A 78 -5.16 1.99 -3.89
CA VAL A 78 -5.52 1.16 -5.05
C VAL A 78 -5.06 1.89 -6.31
N ASP A 79 -4.27 1.21 -7.13
CA ASP A 79 -3.68 1.80 -8.33
C ASP A 79 -4.39 1.37 -9.61
N TYR A 80 -4.91 0.13 -9.63
CA TYR A 80 -5.58 -0.40 -10.80
C TYR A 80 -6.55 -1.52 -10.43
N VAL A 81 -7.70 -1.54 -11.11
CA VAL A 81 -8.70 -2.61 -11.04
C VAL A 81 -8.81 -3.26 -12.41
N ASP A 82 -8.49 -4.53 -12.49
CA ASP A 82 -8.73 -5.36 -13.65
C ASP A 82 -10.13 -6.01 -13.51
N GLU A 83 -11.12 -5.36 -14.10
CA GLU A 83 -12.51 -5.84 -14.01
C GLU A 83 -12.72 -7.17 -14.73
N THR A 84 -11.99 -7.37 -15.85
CA THR A 84 -12.12 -8.59 -16.66
C THR A 84 -11.65 -9.82 -15.89
N ASN A 85 -10.49 -9.72 -15.24
CA ASN A 85 -9.91 -10.81 -14.47
C ASN A 85 -10.29 -10.75 -12.99
N ARG A 86 -11.03 -9.73 -12.57
CA ARG A 86 -11.47 -9.52 -11.19
C ARG A 86 -10.29 -9.46 -10.21
N VAL A 87 -9.26 -8.70 -10.57
CA VAL A 87 -8.02 -8.51 -9.77
C VAL A 87 -7.85 -7.03 -9.45
N VAL A 88 -7.44 -6.74 -8.22
CA VAL A 88 -7.04 -5.39 -7.83
C VAL A 88 -5.54 -5.34 -7.53
N TYR A 89 -4.90 -4.27 -8.00
CA TYR A 89 -3.50 -3.93 -7.78
C TYR A 89 -3.42 -2.71 -6.87
N PHE A 90 -2.56 -2.79 -5.86
CA PHE A 90 -2.52 -1.77 -4.82
C PHE A 90 -1.15 -1.72 -4.14
N THR A 91 -0.89 -0.61 -3.45
CA THR A 91 0.23 -0.49 -2.53
C THR A 91 -0.21 -0.80 -1.11
N ALA A 92 0.63 -1.49 -0.36
CA ALA A 92 0.42 -1.86 1.03
C ALA A 92 1.69 -1.74 1.86
N SER A 93 1.55 -1.71 3.17
CA SER A 93 2.69 -1.65 4.09
C SER A 93 2.38 -2.35 5.42
N GLY A 94 3.43 -2.87 6.07
CA GLY A 94 3.35 -3.42 7.43
C GLY A 94 2.98 -4.91 7.51
N PHE A 95 2.88 -5.65 6.39
CA PHE A 95 2.58 -7.09 6.41
C PHE A 95 3.83 -7.98 6.50
N ASN A 96 5.01 -7.45 6.19
CA ASN A 96 6.28 -8.17 6.31
C ASN A 96 6.84 -8.03 7.73
N LYS A 97 6.98 -9.16 8.45
CA LYS A 97 7.53 -9.16 9.81
C LYS A 97 9.04 -8.88 9.79
N GLY A 98 9.49 -8.02 10.70
CA GLY A 98 10.92 -7.68 10.84
C GLY A 98 11.42 -6.67 9.81
N GLU A 99 10.53 -6.10 9.04
CA GLU A 99 10.77 -5.02 8.10
C GLU A 99 10.15 -3.72 8.63
N ASP A 100 10.73 -2.58 8.24
CA ASP A 100 10.15 -1.28 8.55
C ASP A 100 8.70 -1.22 8.02
N PRO A 101 7.68 -1.06 8.88
CA PRO A 101 6.28 -1.07 8.48
C PRO A 101 5.88 0.11 7.61
N TYR A 102 6.75 1.09 7.40
CA TYR A 102 6.53 2.19 6.47
C TYR A 102 6.96 1.89 5.04
N ASN A 103 7.75 0.83 4.81
CA ASN A 103 8.09 0.40 3.46
C ASN A 103 6.84 0.02 2.67
N LEU A 104 6.76 0.56 1.45
CA LEU A 104 5.64 0.32 0.54
C LEU A 104 5.98 -0.84 -0.38
N HIS A 105 5.09 -1.82 -0.42
CA HIS A 105 5.13 -2.93 -1.36
C HIS A 105 3.97 -2.82 -2.35
N TYR A 106 4.20 -3.30 -3.56
CA TYR A 106 3.17 -3.40 -4.58
C TYR A 106 2.57 -4.80 -4.59
N CYS A 107 1.26 -4.87 -4.46
CA CYS A 107 0.54 -6.12 -4.28
C CYS A 107 -0.59 -6.28 -5.27
N ARG A 108 -1.06 -7.51 -5.44
CA ARG A 108 -2.33 -7.81 -6.13
C ARG A 108 -3.12 -8.85 -5.32
N ILE A 109 -4.44 -8.82 -5.52
CA ILE A 109 -5.36 -9.80 -4.93
C ILE A 109 -6.60 -9.95 -5.81
N ASN A 110 -7.21 -11.12 -5.86
CA ASN A 110 -8.50 -11.31 -6.50
C ASN A 110 -9.62 -10.63 -5.69
N LEU A 111 -10.65 -10.13 -6.37
CA LEU A 111 -11.80 -9.50 -5.69
C LEU A 111 -12.59 -10.47 -4.79
N ASP A 112 -12.36 -11.78 -4.93
CA ASP A 112 -12.88 -12.79 -4.02
C ASP A 112 -12.04 -12.97 -2.74
N GLY A 113 -10.97 -12.19 -2.57
CA GLY A 113 -10.07 -12.22 -1.41
C GLY A 113 -9.03 -13.34 -1.44
N THR A 114 -8.93 -14.07 -2.55
CA THR A 114 -7.90 -15.10 -2.76
C THR A 114 -6.71 -14.57 -3.55
N GLY A 115 -5.61 -15.32 -3.60
CA GLY A 115 -4.49 -15.03 -4.50
C GLY A 115 -3.69 -13.77 -4.14
N PHE A 116 -3.66 -13.38 -2.86
CA PHE A 116 -2.76 -12.29 -2.43
C PHE A 116 -1.33 -12.60 -2.87
N THR A 117 -0.72 -11.64 -3.55
CA THR A 117 0.65 -11.73 -4.05
C THR A 117 1.38 -10.43 -3.75
N ASP A 118 2.48 -10.52 -2.99
CA ASP A 118 3.47 -9.45 -2.95
C ASP A 118 4.28 -9.49 -4.25
N MET A 119 4.19 -8.43 -5.05
CA MET A 119 4.86 -8.32 -6.34
C MET A 119 6.28 -7.73 -6.20
N THR A 120 6.61 -7.20 -5.03
CA THR A 120 7.87 -6.55 -4.72
C THR A 120 8.44 -7.04 -3.39
N PRO A 121 8.85 -8.34 -3.31
CA PRO A 121 9.18 -8.98 -2.03
C PRO A 121 10.54 -8.56 -1.45
N GLU A 122 11.32 -7.76 -2.16
CA GLU A 122 12.60 -7.27 -1.66
C GLU A 122 12.36 -6.25 -0.52
N ASN A 123 13.14 -6.34 0.57
CA ASN A 123 13.01 -5.42 1.69
C ASN A 123 13.39 -4.00 1.26
N GLY A 124 12.42 -3.11 1.21
CA GLY A 124 12.59 -1.71 0.82
C GLY A 124 11.28 -1.00 0.51
N ASN A 125 11.41 0.28 0.23
CA ASN A 125 10.30 1.10 -0.23
C ASN A 125 10.25 1.09 -1.76
N HIS A 126 9.18 0.55 -2.34
CA HIS A 126 9.04 0.27 -3.76
C HIS A 126 8.26 1.34 -4.52
N ARG A 127 8.70 1.59 -5.75
CA ARG A 127 7.98 2.36 -6.75
C ARG A 127 7.89 1.57 -8.04
N VAL A 128 6.68 1.26 -8.48
CA VAL A 128 6.39 0.42 -9.63
C VAL A 128 5.85 1.25 -10.79
N THR A 129 6.29 0.93 -12.01
CA THR A 129 5.75 1.51 -13.25
C THR A 129 5.52 0.38 -14.26
N PHE A 130 4.29 0.23 -14.71
CA PHE A 130 3.90 -0.82 -15.67
C PHE A 130 4.13 -0.41 -17.11
N SER A 131 4.39 -1.43 -17.98
CA SER A 131 4.22 -1.29 -19.44
C SER A 131 2.75 -1.02 -19.78
N ALA A 132 2.51 -0.48 -20.99
CA ALA A 132 1.15 -0.11 -21.43
C ALA A 132 0.18 -1.30 -21.41
N ASP A 133 0.67 -2.49 -21.76
CA ASP A 133 -0.08 -3.76 -21.74
C ASP A 133 -0.06 -4.48 -20.40
N ARG A 134 0.63 -3.90 -19.41
CA ARG A 134 0.85 -4.43 -18.06
C ARG A 134 1.48 -5.83 -18.00
N SER A 135 2.13 -6.28 -19.08
CA SER A 135 2.86 -7.56 -19.12
C SER A 135 4.13 -7.53 -18.28
N TYR A 136 4.73 -6.34 -18.14
CA TYR A 136 5.95 -6.09 -17.39
C TYR A 136 5.80 -4.85 -16.51
N PHE A 137 6.67 -4.76 -15.52
CA PHE A 137 6.82 -3.54 -14.74
C PHE A 137 8.28 -3.31 -14.34
N THR A 138 8.65 -2.05 -14.22
CA THR A 138 9.89 -1.66 -13.53
C THR A 138 9.60 -1.49 -12.07
N ASP A 139 10.49 -2.02 -11.25
CA ASP A 139 10.48 -1.88 -9.80
C ASP A 139 11.75 -1.16 -9.38
N VAL A 140 11.58 0.00 -8.74
CA VAL A 140 12.68 0.76 -8.16
C VAL A 140 12.48 0.77 -6.66
N TYR A 141 13.44 0.21 -5.93
CA TYR A 141 13.36 0.16 -4.48
C TYR A 141 14.63 0.64 -3.79
N SER A 142 14.46 1.15 -2.59
CA SER A 142 15.54 1.66 -1.76
C SER A 142 15.16 1.62 -0.28
N ARG A 143 16.17 1.73 0.58
CA ARG A 143 16.02 2.03 2.00
C ARG A 143 17.04 3.12 2.37
N PRO A 144 16.95 3.71 3.56
CA PRO A 144 17.99 4.64 4.03
C PRO A 144 19.40 4.05 3.98
N ASP A 145 19.56 2.74 4.25
CA ASP A 145 20.79 1.97 4.23
C ASP A 145 21.02 1.16 2.94
N LEU A 146 20.16 1.34 1.92
CA LEU A 146 20.24 0.66 0.63
C LEU A 146 20.05 1.66 -0.51
N PRO A 147 21.11 1.96 -1.31
CA PRO A 147 20.95 2.77 -2.51
C PRO A 147 19.93 2.20 -3.50
N PRO A 148 19.29 3.04 -4.31
CA PRO A 148 18.27 2.61 -5.26
C PRO A 148 18.73 1.47 -6.17
N VAL A 149 17.89 0.45 -6.26
CA VAL A 149 18.00 -0.69 -7.18
C VAL A 149 16.80 -0.66 -8.12
N SER A 150 17.05 -0.85 -9.41
CA SER A 150 16.05 -0.87 -10.45
C SER A 150 16.06 -2.21 -11.19
N GLN A 151 14.88 -2.83 -11.32
CA GLN A 151 14.68 -4.14 -11.94
C GLN A 151 13.52 -4.10 -12.92
N LEU A 152 13.57 -4.94 -13.97
CA LEU A 152 12.44 -5.27 -14.81
C LEU A 152 11.87 -6.62 -14.37
N LYS A 153 10.58 -6.65 -14.06
CA LYS A 153 9.87 -7.85 -13.61
C LYS A 153 8.71 -8.20 -14.56
N ARG A 154 8.37 -9.48 -14.66
CA ARG A 154 7.19 -9.95 -15.39
C ARG A 154 5.99 -9.93 -14.45
N THR A 155 4.84 -9.42 -14.93
CA THR A 155 3.63 -9.27 -14.11
C THR A 155 3.00 -10.61 -13.72
N SER A 156 3.04 -11.60 -14.63
CA SER A 156 2.33 -12.87 -14.44
C SER A 156 2.86 -13.70 -13.26
N ASP A 157 4.18 -13.79 -13.13
CA ASP A 157 4.89 -14.66 -12.16
C ASP A 157 5.84 -13.90 -11.23
N VAL A 158 5.91 -12.57 -11.39
CA VAL A 158 6.76 -11.67 -10.59
C VAL A 158 8.27 -11.94 -10.74
N SER A 159 8.66 -12.74 -11.75
CA SER A 159 10.06 -13.06 -12.00
C SER A 159 10.85 -11.83 -12.44
N VAL A 160 12.09 -11.72 -11.94
CA VAL A 160 13.05 -10.72 -12.41
C VAL A 160 13.53 -11.10 -13.79
N VAL A 161 13.24 -10.25 -14.76
CA VAL A 161 13.68 -10.43 -16.16
C VAL A 161 15.08 -9.87 -16.36
N ALA A 162 15.34 -8.70 -15.77
CA ALA A 162 16.65 -8.04 -15.86
C ALA A 162 16.88 -7.10 -14.67
N GLY A 163 18.10 -7.06 -14.17
CA GLY A 163 18.59 -5.94 -13.36
C GLY A 163 18.89 -4.76 -14.31
N LEU A 164 18.29 -3.61 -14.04
CA LEU A 164 18.46 -2.43 -14.89
C LEU A 164 19.60 -1.55 -14.39
N GLN A 165 19.58 -1.21 -13.10
CA GLN A 165 20.56 -0.34 -12.48
C GLN A 165 20.62 -0.55 -10.97
N ARG A 166 21.81 -0.34 -10.41
CA ARG A 166 22.05 -0.14 -8.98
C ARG A 166 22.81 1.17 -8.83
N CYS A 167 22.33 2.05 -7.95
CA CYS A 167 23.03 3.30 -7.67
C CYS A 167 24.37 3.01 -6.98
N ASP A 168 25.45 3.53 -7.55
CA ASP A 168 26.79 3.45 -6.98
C ASP A 168 27.06 4.70 -6.12
N VAL A 169 27.34 4.48 -4.85
CA VAL A 169 27.65 5.55 -3.87
C VAL A 169 29.12 5.55 -3.45
N SER A 170 29.97 4.76 -4.11
CA SER A 170 31.38 4.59 -3.74
C SER A 170 32.16 5.91 -3.75
N ALA A 171 31.88 6.80 -4.70
CA ALA A 171 32.50 8.12 -4.75
C ALA A 171 32.12 8.99 -3.54
N LEU A 172 30.85 8.94 -3.10
CA LEU A 172 30.41 9.66 -1.90
C LEU A 172 31.07 9.10 -0.64
N GLN A 173 31.17 7.77 -0.55
CA GLN A 173 31.83 7.12 0.57
C GLN A 173 33.33 7.44 0.65
N ALA A 174 33.98 7.56 -0.50
CA ALA A 174 35.38 7.98 -0.56
C ALA A 174 35.63 9.42 -0.02
N GLU A 175 34.61 10.28 -0.14
CA GLU A 175 34.60 11.64 0.44
C GLU A 175 34.15 11.65 1.92
N GLY A 176 34.00 10.49 2.56
CA GLY A 176 33.68 10.37 3.97
C GLY A 176 32.16 10.33 4.28
N TRP A 177 31.30 10.30 3.26
CA TRP A 177 29.86 10.10 3.48
C TRP A 177 29.59 8.67 3.97
N GLN A 178 28.71 8.55 4.95
CA GLN A 178 28.28 7.28 5.52
C GLN A 178 26.79 7.05 5.27
N MET A 179 26.44 5.80 4.99
CA MET A 179 25.04 5.39 4.91
C MET A 179 24.34 5.63 6.24
N PRO A 180 23.08 6.04 6.23
CA PRO A 180 22.27 6.05 7.45
C PRO A 180 22.15 4.65 8.07
N GLU A 181 22.08 4.60 9.38
CA GLU A 181 21.83 3.38 10.14
C GLU A 181 20.33 3.28 10.45
N VAL A 182 19.72 2.18 10.01
CA VAL A 182 18.32 1.87 10.35
C VAL A 182 18.29 1.13 11.68
N PHE A 183 17.47 1.56 12.61
CA PHE A 183 17.30 0.91 13.90
C PHE A 183 15.83 0.73 14.27
N CYS A 184 15.58 -0.24 15.13
CA CYS A 184 14.29 -0.46 15.76
C CYS A 184 14.50 -0.50 17.28
N ALA A 185 13.70 0.28 18.02
CA ALA A 185 13.72 0.32 19.47
C ALA A 185 12.30 0.14 20.02
N LYS A 186 12.19 -0.41 21.23
CA LYS A 186 10.88 -0.50 21.89
C LYS A 186 10.42 0.86 22.36
N GLY A 187 9.16 1.14 22.14
CA GLY A 187 8.46 2.32 22.65
C GLY A 187 8.36 2.32 24.18
N ARG A 188 7.80 3.40 24.75
CA ARG A 188 7.63 3.56 26.20
C ARG A 188 6.80 2.43 26.83
N ASP A 189 5.91 1.79 26.08
CA ASP A 189 5.08 0.66 26.50
C ASP A 189 5.86 -0.67 26.55
N GLY A 190 7.12 -0.69 26.10
CA GLY A 190 7.96 -1.87 26.04
C GLY A 190 7.54 -2.91 24.96
N GLN A 191 6.54 -2.61 24.17
CA GLN A 191 5.95 -3.53 23.18
C GLN A 191 6.01 -3.00 21.75
N THR A 192 5.60 -1.75 21.55
CA THR A 192 5.54 -1.12 20.23
C THR A 192 6.95 -0.93 19.66
N ASP A 193 7.15 -1.40 18.43
CA ASP A 193 8.39 -1.18 17.69
C ASP A 193 8.39 0.23 17.09
N ILE A 194 9.43 1.01 17.42
CA ILE A 194 9.68 2.35 16.89
C ILE A 194 10.87 2.27 15.96
N TRP A 195 10.62 2.51 14.69
CA TRP A 195 11.64 2.53 13.65
C TRP A 195 12.20 3.92 13.46
N GLY A 196 13.50 4.01 13.21
CA GLY A 196 14.18 5.28 13.00
C GLY A 196 15.45 5.13 12.20
N ASN A 197 16.00 6.28 11.77
CA ASN A 197 17.24 6.35 11.01
C ASN A 197 18.20 7.31 11.70
N ILE A 198 19.44 6.88 11.85
CA ILE A 198 20.55 7.71 12.34
C ILE A 198 21.38 8.13 11.13
N TYR A 199 21.50 9.43 10.92
CA TYR A 199 22.36 10.01 9.88
C TYR A 199 23.69 10.40 10.52
N PRO A 200 24.79 9.64 10.28
CA PRO A 200 26.08 10.02 10.80
C PRO A 200 26.53 11.35 10.21
N VAL A 201 26.95 12.26 11.06
CA VAL A 201 27.55 13.54 10.66
C VAL A 201 28.93 13.64 11.23
N SER A 202 29.91 14.09 10.42
CA SER A 202 31.31 14.18 10.82
C SER A 202 31.59 15.28 11.86
N TYR A 203 30.61 16.16 12.12
CA TYR A 203 30.71 17.20 13.17
C TYR A 203 29.39 17.33 13.88
N THR A 204 29.24 16.73 15.03
CA THR A 204 28.22 17.12 15.99
C THR A 204 28.91 17.91 17.11
N HIS A 205 28.89 19.24 17.01
CA HIS A 205 29.08 20.06 18.21
C HIS A 205 27.76 20.07 18.98
N LEU A 206 27.58 19.10 19.87
CA LEU A 206 26.60 19.20 20.93
C LEU A 206 27.16 20.22 21.93
N THR A 207 26.81 21.49 21.78
CA THR A 207 26.88 22.43 22.88
C THR A 207 25.70 22.13 23.81
N LEU A 208 26.02 21.54 24.97
CA LEU A 208 25.10 21.42 26.11
C LEU A 208 24.88 22.80 26.73
#